data_a94b55bfb1adb7b36765ab841fc52182
#
_entry.id   a94b55bfb1adb7b36765ab841fc52182
#
_cell.length_a   1.000
_cell.length_b   1.000
_cell.length_c   1.000
_cell.angle_alpha   90.00
_cell.angle_beta   90.00
_cell.angle_gamma   90.00
#
_symmetry.space_group_name_H-M   'P 1'
#
loop_
_entity.id
_entity.type
_entity.pdbx_description
1 polymer ?
#
loop_
_entity_poly.entity_id
_entity_poly.type
_entity_poly.pdbx_seq_one_letter_code
_entity_poly.pdbx_strand_id
1 'polypeptide(L)'
;MGIGVSNLACIITDSIMQQTFYKTIFILSGAFLLITACSKNSIDTPAEPVVASSFGLIQDRILTPTCATSGCHASTTDASFKQHGLVLEKSVAYQNLVGVVPVNLLSKADGHLRVKAFKSLESLFYHKLNWDASHHGGKQYGSPMPLGSIALTVGQIEFVRRWIEAGAPKTGEVVDAKLLDDKTPSVSTNDDFKPIKSPKDEGVNGFQLKVDKFTVQANFERELFVRRNIGNTTDIYVNRLKFQSRPNSHHMVLYDFRNKNTLPTIDEVRDLRNSDNSLNALTFLQMSNHVFLGGGTQANQDYVFPEGTALLLPANYSMDLNPHYFNKTNGILYGENYVNLYTTEKAKVKYVVKTIDFNNTSFSLPPNAKTTVTKDFTFNTNVKIVMLTSHTHKYGEKFVIKIKGGTRDGETVYENLDWEHPLVKNFTSPISLKKGEGLTSIVTYNNTSNQKISFGLTSEDEMDIIFGYYYEE
;
A
#
# COMPACT_ATOMS: atom_id res chain seq x y z
N MET A 1 -57.04 -22.00 -30.38
CA MET A 1 -56.35 -22.62 -31.50
C MET A 1 -54.89 -22.60 -31.18
N GLY A 2 -54.31 -23.63 -30.73
CA GLY A 2 -54.07 -24.98 -31.24
C GLY A 2 -52.58 -25.08 -31.39
N ILE A 3 -51.93 -25.69 -30.46
CA ILE A 3 -51.41 -27.05 -30.35
C ILE A 3 -50.15 -27.24 -31.19
N GLY A 4 -49.11 -27.75 -30.50
CA GLY A 4 -47.99 -28.44 -31.10
C GLY A 4 -46.82 -28.68 -30.16
N VAL A 5 -46.99 -29.59 -29.24
CA VAL A 5 -46.05 -30.33 -28.41
C VAL A 5 -45.43 -31.47 -29.22
N SER A 6 -44.17 -31.80 -29.05
CA SER A 6 -43.61 -33.18 -29.02
C SER A 6 -42.09 -33.08 -28.90
N ASN A 7 -41.51 -33.53 -27.78
CA ASN A 7 -41.16 -34.92 -27.39
C ASN A 7 -40.16 -35.51 -28.38
N LEU A 8 -39.06 -36.17 -28.04
CA LEU A 8 -38.68 -37.14 -27.04
C LEU A 8 -37.22 -37.51 -27.30
N ALA A 9 -36.36 -37.55 -26.35
CA ALA A 9 -35.92 -38.65 -25.52
C ALA A 9 -34.85 -39.57 -26.17
N CYS A 10 -33.76 -39.67 -25.43
CA CYS A 10 -33.10 -40.88 -24.99
C CYS A 10 -32.55 -41.88 -26.05
N ILE A 11 -31.27 -42.20 -25.94
CA ILE A 11 -30.85 -43.62 -25.82
C ILE A 11 -29.43 -43.66 -25.21
N ILE A 12 -29.36 -44.34 -24.08
CA ILE A 12 -28.20 -44.91 -23.39
C ILE A 12 -27.88 -46.24 -24.11
N THR A 13 -26.64 -46.59 -24.32
CA THR A 13 -26.23 -48.00 -24.31
C THR A 13 -24.79 -48.15 -23.80
N ASP A 14 -24.73 -48.83 -22.68
CA ASP A 14 -23.55 -49.56 -22.16
C ASP A 14 -23.04 -50.61 -23.12
N SER A 15 -21.74 -50.92 -23.03
CA SER A 15 -21.24 -52.30 -23.21
C SER A 15 -19.83 -52.44 -22.63
N ILE A 16 -19.77 -53.00 -21.61
CA ILE A 16 -19.02 -53.93 -20.77
C ILE A 16 -18.43 -55.12 -21.55
N MET A 17 -17.25 -55.53 -21.06
CA MET A 17 -16.63 -56.87 -21.11
C MET A 17 -15.94 -57.31 -22.43
N GLN A 18 -14.85 -58.01 -22.47
CA GLN A 18 -14.32 -59.07 -21.60
C GLN A 18 -12.84 -59.40 -21.89
N GLN A 19 -12.18 -59.93 -20.88
CA GLN A 19 -10.90 -60.65 -20.83
C GLN A 19 -10.77 -61.74 -21.87
N THR A 20 -9.54 -62.06 -22.28
CA THR A 20 -9.10 -63.49 -22.38
C THR A 20 -7.59 -63.64 -22.27
N PHE A 21 -7.19 -64.53 -21.40
CA PHE A 21 -5.89 -65.08 -21.15
C PHE A 21 -5.40 -65.94 -22.35
N TYR A 22 -4.08 -65.92 -22.65
CA TYR A 22 -3.37 -67.10 -23.10
C TYR A 22 -1.95 -67.17 -22.53
N LYS A 23 -1.71 -68.20 -21.73
CA LYS A 23 -0.38 -68.76 -21.37
C LYS A 23 0.15 -69.55 -22.54
N THR A 24 1.43 -69.41 -22.83
CA THR A 24 2.20 -70.57 -23.36
C THR A 24 3.66 -70.50 -22.91
N ILE A 25 4.07 -71.48 -22.23
CA ILE A 25 5.43 -71.87 -21.79
C ILE A 25 6.21 -72.37 -22.97
N PHE A 26 7.46 -71.98 -23.18
CA PHE A 26 8.49 -72.85 -23.76
C PHE A 26 9.88 -72.62 -23.13
N ILE A 27 10.60 -73.69 -22.94
CA ILE A 27 11.73 -73.97 -22.09
C ILE A 27 13.04 -73.87 -22.91
N LEU A 28 14.12 -73.43 -22.26
CA LEU A 28 15.56 -73.73 -22.41
C LEU A 28 16.29 -73.40 -23.73
N SER A 29 17.29 -72.51 -23.61
CA SER A 29 18.69 -72.87 -23.82
C SER A 29 19.63 -71.78 -23.41
N GLY A 30 20.65 -72.12 -22.66
CA GLY A 30 21.59 -71.18 -22.02
C GLY A 30 22.61 -70.54 -22.97
N ALA A 31 22.97 -69.33 -22.63
CA ALA A 31 24.26 -68.73 -22.94
C ALA A 31 24.64 -67.81 -21.80
N PHE A 32 25.66 -68.21 -21.09
CA PHE A 32 26.29 -67.44 -20.01
C PHE A 32 27.09 -66.30 -20.64
N LEU A 33 26.52 -65.10 -20.65
CA LEU A 33 27.24 -63.88 -20.96
C LEU A 33 27.45 -63.07 -19.65
N LEU A 34 28.69 -63.08 -19.20
CA LEU A 34 29.18 -62.21 -18.14
C LEU A 34 29.03 -60.77 -18.57
N ILE A 35 27.99 -60.08 -18.12
CA ILE A 35 27.89 -58.65 -18.19
C ILE A 35 28.55 -58.13 -16.92
N THR A 36 29.78 -57.66 -17.02
CA THR A 36 30.41 -56.78 -16.02
C THR A 36 29.61 -55.47 -15.94
N ALA A 37 28.70 -55.40 -14.98
CA ALA A 37 28.07 -54.17 -14.62
C ALA A 37 29.16 -53.23 -14.03
N CYS A 38 29.62 -52.25 -14.81
CA CYS A 38 30.26 -51.06 -14.26
C CYS A 38 29.23 -50.35 -13.41
N SER A 39 29.25 -50.58 -12.10
CA SER A 39 28.64 -49.68 -11.17
C SER A 39 29.40 -48.32 -11.29
N LYS A 40 28.77 -47.33 -11.91
CA LYS A 40 29.20 -45.97 -11.70
C LYS A 40 29.00 -45.68 -10.20
N ASN A 41 30.09 -45.82 -9.45
CA ASN A 41 30.17 -45.12 -8.19
C ASN A 41 30.03 -43.63 -8.54
N SER A 42 28.82 -43.06 -8.30
CA SER A 42 28.69 -41.63 -8.12
C SER A 42 29.60 -41.32 -6.95
N ILE A 43 30.73 -40.68 -7.25
CA ILE A 43 31.49 -39.97 -6.23
C ILE A 43 30.52 -38.91 -5.76
N ASP A 44 29.88 -39.14 -4.63
CA ASP A 44 29.24 -38.04 -3.87
C ASP A 44 30.38 -37.07 -3.60
N THR A 45 30.48 -36.06 -4.45
CA THR A 45 31.27 -34.87 -4.14
C THR A 45 30.71 -34.36 -2.83
N PRO A 46 31.48 -34.30 -1.74
CA PRO A 46 30.99 -33.73 -0.51
C PRO A 46 30.45 -32.36 -0.86
N ALA A 47 29.20 -32.06 -0.53
CA ALA A 47 28.67 -30.72 -0.68
C ALA A 47 29.70 -29.77 -0.04
N GLU A 48 30.19 -28.81 -0.80
CA GLU A 48 31.10 -27.80 -0.23
C GLU A 48 30.46 -27.28 1.04
N PRO A 49 31.18 -27.20 2.16
CA PRO A 49 30.63 -26.69 3.38
C PRO A 49 30.02 -25.33 3.08
N VAL A 50 28.73 -25.21 3.32
CA VAL A 50 28.01 -23.93 3.17
C VAL A 50 28.72 -22.95 4.10
N VAL A 51 29.62 -22.16 3.56
CA VAL A 51 30.35 -21.14 4.32
C VAL A 51 29.28 -20.19 4.82
N ALA A 52 29.04 -20.22 6.12
CA ALA A 52 28.10 -19.31 6.75
C ALA A 52 28.48 -17.87 6.35
N SER A 53 27.52 -17.07 5.94
CA SER A 53 27.77 -15.67 5.61
C SER A 53 26.75 -14.80 6.33
N SER A 54 27.15 -13.59 6.68
CA SER A 54 26.22 -12.64 7.31
C SER A 54 24.99 -12.37 6.42
N PHE A 55 25.17 -12.26 5.09
CA PHE A 55 24.03 -12.15 4.18
C PHE A 55 23.18 -13.43 4.14
N GLY A 56 23.81 -14.60 4.18
CA GLY A 56 23.08 -15.87 4.29
C GLY A 56 22.19 -15.93 5.52
N LEU A 57 22.67 -15.45 6.67
CA LEU A 57 21.87 -15.35 7.90
C LEU A 57 20.74 -14.33 7.77
N ILE A 58 20.98 -13.17 7.11
CA ILE A 58 19.90 -12.21 6.79
C ILE A 58 18.87 -12.90 5.91
N GLN A 59 19.28 -13.61 4.87
CA GLN A 59 18.36 -14.33 3.99
C GLN A 59 17.53 -15.36 4.74
N ASP A 60 18.17 -16.23 5.50
CA ASP A 60 17.49 -17.40 6.09
C ASP A 60 16.69 -17.05 7.35
N ARG A 61 17.12 -16.05 8.14
CA ARG A 61 16.50 -15.68 9.43
C ARG A 61 15.64 -14.41 9.37
N ILE A 62 15.72 -13.62 8.29
CA ILE A 62 14.96 -12.38 8.13
C ILE A 62 14.16 -12.40 6.82
N LEU A 63 14.83 -12.41 5.65
CA LEU A 63 14.17 -12.20 4.37
C LEU A 63 13.19 -13.34 4.02
N THR A 64 13.64 -14.59 4.11
CA THR A 64 12.81 -15.74 3.73
C THR A 64 11.56 -15.88 4.61
N PRO A 65 11.63 -15.80 5.94
CA PRO A 65 10.44 -15.99 6.79
C PRO A 65 9.50 -14.79 6.83
N THR A 66 9.97 -13.56 6.53
CA THR A 66 9.16 -12.34 6.78
C THR A 66 8.94 -11.46 5.56
N CYS A 67 9.79 -11.52 4.54
CA CYS A 67 9.77 -10.60 3.41
C CYS A 67 9.50 -11.31 2.08
N ALA A 68 10.20 -12.43 1.81
CA ALA A 68 10.10 -13.21 0.58
C ALA A 68 8.89 -14.17 0.62
N THR A 69 7.75 -13.69 1.09
CA THR A 69 6.49 -14.44 1.18
C THR A 69 5.59 -14.11 -0.01
N SER A 70 4.69 -15.04 -0.37
CA SER A 70 3.73 -14.85 -1.46
C SER A 70 2.86 -13.61 -1.23
N GLY A 71 2.64 -12.83 -2.28
CA GLY A 71 1.92 -11.56 -2.23
C GLY A 71 2.76 -10.38 -1.73
N CYS A 72 4.03 -10.61 -1.30
CA CYS A 72 4.95 -9.58 -0.85
C CYS A 72 6.16 -9.46 -1.78
N HIS A 73 7.28 -10.14 -1.48
CA HIS A 73 8.54 -10.03 -2.24
C HIS A 73 9.11 -11.39 -2.66
N ALA A 74 8.26 -12.41 -2.88
CA ALA A 74 8.72 -13.74 -3.27
C ALA A 74 9.04 -13.83 -4.76
N SER A 75 8.29 -13.14 -5.63
CA SER A 75 8.42 -13.29 -7.07
C SER A 75 8.06 -12.01 -7.86
N THR A 76 8.39 -12.02 -9.15
CA THR A 76 7.96 -10.96 -10.08
C THR A 76 6.46 -10.95 -10.37
N THR A 77 5.75 -12.01 -9.98
CA THR A 77 4.29 -12.12 -10.15
C THR A 77 3.52 -11.60 -8.93
N ASP A 78 4.20 -11.31 -7.82
CA ASP A 78 3.57 -10.70 -6.65
C ASP A 78 3.08 -9.29 -6.97
N ALA A 79 1.95 -8.90 -6.38
CA ALA A 79 1.35 -7.58 -6.60
C ALA A 79 2.32 -6.44 -6.22
N SER A 80 3.08 -6.62 -5.13
CA SER A 80 4.07 -5.66 -4.65
C SER A 80 5.26 -5.47 -5.60
N PHE A 81 5.60 -6.48 -6.43
CA PHE A 81 6.72 -6.36 -7.37
C PHE A 81 6.55 -5.19 -8.34
N LYS A 82 5.33 -4.95 -8.81
CA LYS A 82 5.03 -3.85 -9.73
C LYS A 82 5.29 -2.48 -9.10
N GLN A 83 5.12 -2.37 -7.78
CA GLN A 83 5.34 -1.12 -7.04
C GLN A 83 6.82 -0.86 -6.78
N HIS A 84 7.58 -1.90 -6.45
CA HIS A 84 8.92 -1.74 -5.88
C HIS A 84 10.02 -2.33 -6.76
N GLY A 85 9.66 -3.16 -7.75
CA GLY A 85 10.61 -3.92 -8.55
C GLY A 85 11.56 -4.76 -7.68
N LEU A 86 11.08 -5.27 -6.52
CA LEU A 86 11.89 -5.91 -5.50
C LEU A 86 11.44 -7.36 -5.27
N VAL A 87 12.34 -8.30 -5.58
CA VAL A 87 12.22 -9.72 -5.20
C VAL A 87 13.33 -10.03 -4.21
N LEU A 88 12.97 -10.67 -3.10
CA LEU A 88 13.85 -11.04 -1.98
C LEU A 88 14.02 -12.56 -1.85
N GLU A 89 13.63 -13.32 -2.88
CA GLU A 89 13.90 -14.73 -2.97
C GLU A 89 15.43 -14.97 -2.96
N LYS A 90 15.87 -16.09 -2.36
CA LYS A 90 17.26 -16.40 -2.02
C LYS A 90 18.25 -16.26 -3.20
N SER A 91 17.81 -16.62 -4.39
CA SER A 91 18.68 -16.63 -5.59
C SER A 91 19.01 -15.21 -6.09
N VAL A 92 18.14 -14.21 -5.84
CA VAL A 92 18.21 -12.87 -6.42
C VAL A 92 18.25 -11.73 -5.40
N ALA A 93 17.97 -12.00 -4.12
CA ALA A 93 17.83 -10.96 -3.09
C ALA A 93 19.05 -10.03 -3.00
N TYR A 94 20.26 -10.60 -3.00
CA TYR A 94 21.48 -9.82 -2.89
C TYR A 94 21.62 -8.79 -4.03
N GLN A 95 21.45 -9.25 -5.28
CA GLN A 95 21.56 -8.40 -6.46
C GLN A 95 20.44 -7.35 -6.50
N ASN A 96 19.29 -7.66 -5.97
CA ASN A 96 18.16 -6.75 -5.92
C ASN A 96 18.26 -5.71 -4.79
N LEU A 97 19.13 -5.94 -3.80
CA LEU A 97 19.33 -5.03 -2.67
C LEU A 97 20.55 -4.15 -2.83
N VAL A 98 21.75 -4.73 -3.05
CA VAL A 98 23.01 -4.00 -2.91
C VAL A 98 23.31 -3.16 -4.15
N GLY A 99 23.50 -1.85 -3.96
CA GLY A 99 23.83 -0.92 -5.03
C GLY A 99 22.66 -0.52 -5.94
N VAL A 100 21.43 -0.92 -5.64
CA VAL A 100 20.26 -0.68 -6.49
C VAL A 100 19.55 0.61 -6.08
N VAL A 101 19.22 1.44 -7.07
CA VAL A 101 18.42 2.66 -6.86
C VAL A 101 16.97 2.27 -6.53
N PRO A 102 16.37 2.79 -5.45
CA PRO A 102 14.99 2.48 -5.11
C PRO A 102 13.98 3.15 -6.05
N VAL A 103 12.81 2.54 -6.19
CA VAL A 103 11.66 3.14 -6.89
C VAL A 103 10.99 4.22 -6.03
N ASN A 104 11.08 4.11 -4.69
CA ASN A 104 10.52 5.08 -3.76
C ASN A 104 11.08 6.48 -4.05
N LEU A 105 10.20 7.42 -4.41
CA LEU A 105 10.59 8.75 -4.91
C LEU A 105 11.27 9.61 -3.84
N LEU A 106 10.80 9.53 -2.59
CA LEU A 106 11.38 10.29 -1.48
C LEU A 106 12.81 9.82 -1.19
N SER A 107 12.98 8.50 -1.09
CA SER A 107 14.29 7.89 -0.86
C SER A 107 15.26 8.15 -2.03
N LYS A 108 14.76 8.08 -3.27
CA LYS A 108 15.54 8.42 -4.47
C LYS A 108 15.96 9.89 -4.49
N ALA A 109 15.06 10.80 -4.09
CA ALA A 109 15.36 12.24 -4.01
C ALA A 109 16.44 12.55 -2.97
N ASP A 110 16.51 11.75 -1.89
CA ASP A 110 17.55 11.86 -0.86
C ASP A 110 18.87 11.16 -1.25
N GLY A 111 18.96 10.57 -2.45
CA GLY A 111 20.17 9.90 -2.96
C GLY A 111 20.46 8.54 -2.33
N HIS A 112 19.44 7.90 -1.73
CA HIS A 112 19.60 6.58 -1.15
C HIS A 112 19.71 5.49 -2.22
N LEU A 113 20.34 4.38 -1.84
CA LEU A 113 20.22 3.09 -2.53
C LEU A 113 19.34 2.14 -1.68
N ARG A 114 18.89 1.04 -2.25
CA ARG A 114 18.21 0.00 -1.45
C ARG A 114 19.12 -0.47 -0.31
N VAL A 115 20.36 -0.80 -0.63
CA VAL A 115 21.47 -0.96 0.31
C VAL A 115 22.69 -0.24 -0.26
N LYS A 116 23.22 0.73 0.47
CA LYS A 116 24.43 1.44 0.14
C LYS A 116 25.56 0.94 1.05
N ALA A 117 26.51 0.21 0.50
CA ALA A 117 27.62 -0.35 1.26
C ALA A 117 28.30 0.71 2.15
N PHE A 118 28.61 0.38 3.39
CA PHE A 118 29.19 1.22 4.43
C PHE A 118 28.31 2.37 4.96
N LYS A 119 27.03 2.46 4.50
CA LYS A 119 26.15 3.61 4.76
C LYS A 119 24.74 3.18 5.14
N SER A 120 24.55 2.76 6.39
CA SER A 120 23.23 2.32 6.86
C SER A 120 22.17 3.42 6.75
N LEU A 121 22.50 4.67 7.11
CA LEU A 121 21.60 5.83 7.03
C LEU A 121 21.33 6.33 5.59
N GLU A 122 22.05 5.83 4.60
CA GLU A 122 21.78 6.09 3.18
C GLU A 122 21.19 4.84 2.48
N SER A 123 20.70 3.88 3.27
CA SER A 123 20.14 2.60 2.80
C SER A 123 18.65 2.52 3.10
N LEU A 124 17.81 2.56 2.06
CA LEU A 124 16.35 2.45 2.22
C LEU A 124 15.94 1.18 2.95
N PHE A 125 16.64 0.08 2.73
CA PHE A 125 16.37 -1.20 3.40
C PHE A 125 16.44 -1.06 4.92
N TYR A 126 17.47 -0.40 5.46
CA TYR A 126 17.57 -0.15 6.90
C TYR A 126 16.43 0.73 7.41
N HIS A 127 16.07 1.79 6.69
CA HIS A 127 14.96 2.68 7.06
C HIS A 127 13.60 1.95 7.07
N LYS A 128 13.40 1.04 6.12
CA LYS A 128 12.16 0.25 6.06
C LYS A 128 12.03 -0.75 7.21
N LEU A 129 13.13 -1.34 7.66
CA LEU A 129 13.15 -2.34 8.75
C LEU A 129 13.14 -1.71 10.13
N ASN A 130 13.75 -0.54 10.29
CA ASN A 130 13.76 0.20 11.54
C ASN A 130 12.58 1.18 11.58
N TRP A 131 11.53 0.81 12.31
CA TRP A 131 10.29 1.58 12.38
C TRP A 131 10.42 2.87 13.18
N ASP A 132 11.48 3.04 13.96
CA ASP A 132 11.77 4.31 14.62
C ASP A 132 12.37 5.31 13.63
N ALA A 133 11.56 6.27 13.21
CA ALA A 133 11.98 7.28 12.24
C ALA A 133 12.92 8.34 12.83
N SER A 134 13.20 8.34 14.14
CA SER A 134 14.07 9.33 14.79
C SER A 134 15.51 9.29 14.26
N HIS A 135 15.99 8.11 13.83
CA HIS A 135 17.34 7.92 13.28
C HIS A 135 17.59 8.63 11.94
N HIS A 136 16.55 9.18 11.30
CA HIS A 136 16.62 9.98 10.07
C HIS A 136 15.74 11.24 10.13
N GLY A 137 15.66 11.85 11.30
CA GLY A 137 14.97 13.13 11.49
C GLY A 137 13.46 13.07 11.39
N GLY A 138 12.84 11.91 11.63
CA GLY A 138 11.40 11.71 11.55
C GLY A 138 10.87 11.54 10.11
N LYS A 139 11.74 11.58 9.10
CA LYS A 139 11.32 11.41 7.70
C LYS A 139 10.92 9.96 7.43
N GLN A 140 9.79 9.76 6.76
CA GLN A 140 9.31 8.42 6.41
C GLN A 140 9.40 8.19 4.89
N TYR A 141 9.75 6.97 4.50
CA TYR A 141 9.86 6.54 3.10
C TYR A 141 8.74 5.55 2.74
N GLY A 142 7.49 5.91 3.04
CA GLY A 142 6.32 5.04 2.96
C GLY A 142 6.20 4.12 4.19
N SER A 143 5.29 3.16 4.13
CA SER A 143 5.02 2.26 5.27
C SER A 143 6.26 1.48 5.69
N PRO A 144 6.47 1.26 6.99
CA PRO A 144 7.55 0.42 7.49
C PRO A 144 7.33 -1.06 7.10
N MET A 145 8.40 -1.84 7.07
CA MET A 145 8.39 -3.27 6.73
C MET A 145 8.85 -4.12 7.92
N PRO A 146 8.29 -5.32 8.04
CA PRO A 146 7.27 -6.01 7.24
C PRO A 146 5.89 -5.37 7.37
N LEU A 147 5.23 -5.06 6.25
CA LEU A 147 3.90 -4.47 6.26
C LEU A 147 2.86 -5.46 6.80
N GLY A 148 1.99 -4.99 7.69
CA GLY A 148 0.94 -5.82 8.29
C GLY A 148 1.46 -6.99 9.12
N SER A 149 2.69 -6.93 9.63
CA SER A 149 3.33 -7.96 10.44
C SER A 149 3.98 -7.34 11.69
N ILE A 150 4.68 -8.16 12.46
CA ILE A 150 5.43 -7.72 13.63
C ILE A 150 6.77 -7.11 13.17
N ALA A 151 7.17 -5.98 13.76
CA ALA A 151 8.48 -5.39 13.54
C ALA A 151 9.61 -6.38 13.86
N LEU A 152 10.73 -6.23 13.17
CA LEU A 152 11.92 -7.01 13.47
C LEU A 152 12.41 -6.73 14.90
N THR A 153 13.13 -7.67 15.49
CA THR A 153 13.75 -7.48 16.82
C THR A 153 14.91 -6.49 16.74
N VAL A 154 15.29 -5.92 17.90
CA VAL A 154 16.48 -5.06 18.02
C VAL A 154 17.71 -5.75 17.45
N GLY A 155 17.90 -7.03 17.79
CA GLY A 155 19.03 -7.80 17.29
C GLY A 155 19.03 -8.00 15.77
N GLN A 156 17.85 -8.23 15.17
CA GLN A 156 17.73 -8.37 13.71
C GLN A 156 18.06 -7.06 12.99
N ILE A 157 17.54 -5.93 13.49
CA ILE A 157 17.81 -4.61 12.91
C ILE A 157 19.28 -4.25 13.03
N GLU A 158 19.86 -4.47 14.22
CA GLU A 158 21.27 -4.20 14.47
C GLU A 158 22.20 -5.10 13.64
N PHE A 159 21.83 -6.35 13.42
CA PHE A 159 22.57 -7.27 12.55
C PHE A 159 22.61 -6.74 11.12
N VAL A 160 21.47 -6.30 10.58
CA VAL A 160 21.38 -5.71 9.24
C VAL A 160 22.19 -4.42 9.16
N ARG A 161 22.07 -3.54 10.16
CA ARG A 161 22.83 -2.29 10.21
C ARG A 161 24.35 -2.54 10.14
N ARG A 162 24.86 -3.44 11.01
CA ARG A 162 26.30 -3.78 11.02
C ARG A 162 26.77 -4.44 9.74
N TRP A 163 25.95 -5.31 9.14
CA TRP A 163 26.27 -5.90 7.84
C TRP A 163 26.42 -4.82 6.75
N ILE A 164 25.54 -3.84 6.71
CA ILE A 164 25.62 -2.72 5.78
C ILE A 164 26.92 -1.93 6.03
N GLU A 165 27.23 -1.60 7.28
CA GLU A 165 28.40 -0.82 7.66
C GLU A 165 29.72 -1.57 7.45
N ALA A 166 29.70 -2.90 7.45
CA ALA A 166 30.83 -3.73 7.06
C ALA A 166 31.01 -3.84 5.52
N GLY A 167 30.22 -3.08 4.74
CA GLY A 167 30.31 -3.06 3.28
C GLY A 167 29.31 -3.94 2.56
N ALA A 168 28.32 -4.49 3.28
CA ALA A 168 27.28 -5.36 2.75
C ALA A 168 27.80 -6.54 1.90
N PRO A 169 28.82 -7.32 2.36
CA PRO A 169 29.37 -8.39 1.55
C PRO A 169 28.39 -9.54 1.35
N LYS A 170 28.45 -10.19 0.17
CA LYS A 170 27.65 -11.36 -0.15
C LYS A 170 28.10 -12.61 0.62
N THR A 171 29.40 -12.73 0.85
CA THR A 171 30.04 -13.89 1.47
C THR A 171 30.83 -13.49 2.71
N GLY A 172 31.11 -14.44 3.58
CA GLY A 172 31.87 -14.21 4.82
C GLY A 172 30.99 -13.75 5.98
N GLU A 173 31.45 -14.07 7.18
CA GLU A 173 30.85 -13.64 8.45
C GLU A 173 31.49 -12.34 8.90
N VAL A 174 30.78 -11.23 8.77
CA VAL A 174 31.24 -9.89 9.15
C VAL A 174 30.51 -9.34 10.36
N VAL A 175 29.46 -10.06 10.84
CA VAL A 175 28.65 -9.70 12.01
C VAL A 175 28.44 -10.93 12.87
N ASP A 176 28.54 -10.77 14.18
CA ASP A 176 28.31 -11.87 15.14
C ASP A 176 26.86 -12.33 15.08
N ALA A 177 26.64 -13.60 14.73
CA ALA A 177 25.34 -14.24 14.60
C ALA A 177 24.52 -14.22 15.91
N LYS A 178 25.16 -14.07 17.09
CA LYS A 178 24.49 -13.97 18.39
C LYS A 178 23.54 -12.78 18.49
N LEU A 179 23.76 -11.73 17.72
CA LEU A 179 22.79 -10.62 17.64
C LEU A 179 21.39 -11.08 17.22
N LEU A 180 21.28 -12.10 16.37
CA LEU A 180 20.01 -12.64 15.94
C LEU A 180 19.28 -13.44 17.03
N ASP A 181 19.90 -13.70 18.15
CA ASP A 181 19.29 -14.35 19.31
C ASP A 181 18.63 -13.35 20.27
N ASP A 182 18.92 -12.06 20.12
CA ASP A 182 18.22 -10.99 20.83
C ASP A 182 16.77 -10.87 20.29
N LYS A 183 15.81 -11.19 21.14
CA LYS A 183 14.36 -11.14 20.85
C LYS A 183 13.67 -9.89 21.38
N THR A 184 14.44 -8.90 21.85
CA THR A 184 13.89 -7.64 22.32
C THR A 184 13.07 -6.98 21.18
N PRO A 185 11.79 -6.68 21.39
CA PRO A 185 10.99 -5.96 20.39
C PRO A 185 11.63 -4.60 20.07
N SER A 186 11.78 -4.28 18.77
CA SER A 186 12.36 -3.01 18.34
C SER A 186 11.39 -1.83 18.46
N VAL A 187 10.11 -2.13 18.49
CA VAL A 187 9.05 -1.17 18.78
C VAL A 187 8.25 -1.66 19.96
N SER A 188 7.72 -0.70 20.69
CA SER A 188 6.78 -1.00 21.77
C SER A 188 5.64 -1.85 21.23
N THR A 189 5.12 -2.74 22.07
CA THR A 189 3.92 -3.51 21.74
C THR A 189 2.76 -2.57 21.43
N ASN A 190 1.71 -3.07 20.76
CA ASN A 190 0.51 -2.28 20.50
C ASN A 190 -0.07 -1.58 21.74
N ASP A 191 0.24 -2.06 22.93
CA ASP A 191 -0.25 -1.49 24.20
C ASP A 191 0.53 -0.25 24.66
N ASP A 192 1.73 0.00 24.12
CA ASP A 192 2.52 1.20 24.42
C ASP A 192 2.22 2.39 23.48
N PHE A 193 1.25 2.24 22.61
CA PHE A 193 0.82 3.33 21.72
C PHE A 193 0.33 4.52 22.56
N LYS A 194 0.96 5.66 22.37
CA LYS A 194 0.60 6.91 23.04
C LYS A 194 -0.14 7.82 22.04
N PRO A 195 -1.42 8.08 22.26
CA PRO A 195 -2.17 9.03 21.45
C PRO A 195 -1.51 10.41 21.39
N ILE A 196 -1.60 11.08 20.24
CA ILE A 196 -1.22 12.49 20.15
C ILE A 196 -2.09 13.30 21.11
N LYS A 197 -1.49 14.32 21.72
CA LYS A 197 -2.25 15.28 22.51
C LYS A 197 -3.30 15.94 21.66
N SER A 198 -4.48 16.17 22.24
CA SER A 198 -5.51 16.96 21.57
C SER A 198 -5.07 18.43 21.44
N PRO A 199 -5.62 19.21 20.49
CA PRO A 199 -5.36 20.66 20.44
C PRO A 199 -5.62 21.36 21.77
N LYS A 200 -6.66 20.94 22.49
CA LYS A 200 -6.97 21.44 23.83
C LYS A 200 -5.85 21.16 24.84
N ASP A 201 -5.27 19.95 24.83
CA ASP A 201 -4.18 19.55 25.73
C ASP A 201 -2.85 20.21 25.34
N GLU A 202 -2.73 20.66 24.11
CA GLU A 202 -1.62 21.49 23.61
C GLU A 202 -1.83 22.98 23.91
N GLY A 203 -3.00 23.38 24.45
CA GLY A 203 -3.34 24.77 24.74
C GLY A 203 -3.67 25.61 23.53
N VAL A 204 -4.08 24.99 22.41
CA VAL A 204 -4.42 25.65 21.15
C VAL A 204 -5.87 25.33 20.74
N ASN A 205 -6.44 26.18 19.88
CA ASN A 205 -7.80 25.99 19.39
C ASN A 205 -7.87 24.83 18.40
N GLY A 206 -8.88 23.99 18.55
CA GLY A 206 -9.11 22.87 17.64
C GLY A 206 -9.96 21.77 18.24
N PHE A 207 -10.09 20.70 17.46
CA PHE A 207 -10.89 19.53 17.81
C PHE A 207 -10.06 18.28 17.55
N GLN A 208 -10.29 17.25 18.35
CA GLN A 208 -9.76 15.93 18.10
C GLN A 208 -10.88 14.96 17.79
N LEU A 209 -10.77 14.26 16.67
CA LEU A 209 -11.61 13.12 16.33
C LEU A 209 -10.78 11.84 16.49
N LYS A 210 -11.45 10.74 16.81
CA LYS A 210 -10.78 9.45 16.99
C LYS A 210 -11.63 8.29 16.50
N VAL A 211 -10.94 7.22 16.11
CA VAL A 211 -11.49 5.88 16.07
C VAL A 211 -10.88 5.11 17.23
N ASP A 212 -11.73 4.70 18.17
CA ASP A 212 -11.30 4.00 19.38
C ASP A 212 -10.62 2.67 19.02
N LYS A 213 -9.82 2.13 19.96
CA LYS A 213 -9.09 0.88 19.80
C LYS A 213 -10.03 -0.25 19.35
N PHE A 214 -9.69 -0.90 18.23
CA PHE A 214 -10.41 -2.04 17.67
C PHE A 214 -9.46 -3.16 17.30
N THR A 215 -9.97 -4.39 17.22
CA THR A 215 -9.20 -5.57 16.84
C THR A 215 -9.15 -5.76 15.35
N VAL A 216 -7.99 -6.22 14.84
CA VAL A 216 -7.82 -6.73 13.48
C VAL A 216 -7.42 -8.20 13.61
N GLN A 217 -8.29 -9.10 13.17
CA GLN A 217 -8.08 -10.54 13.32
C GLN A 217 -6.85 -11.03 12.56
N ALA A 218 -6.32 -12.18 12.97
CA ALA A 218 -5.20 -12.81 12.29
C ALA A 218 -5.52 -13.06 10.81
N ASN A 219 -4.56 -12.78 9.92
CA ASN A 219 -4.68 -12.95 8.46
C ASN A 219 -5.91 -12.24 7.86
N PHE A 220 -6.26 -11.09 8.40
CA PHE A 220 -7.45 -10.33 8.00
C PHE A 220 -7.09 -8.87 7.64
N GLU A 221 -7.76 -8.37 6.62
CA GLU A 221 -7.74 -6.96 6.23
C GLU A 221 -9.00 -6.30 6.77
N ARG A 222 -8.83 -5.28 7.61
CA ARG A 222 -9.96 -4.56 8.19
C ARG A 222 -9.94 -3.10 7.77
N GLU A 223 -10.91 -2.75 6.97
CA GLU A 223 -11.24 -1.37 6.61
C GLU A 223 -12.61 -1.04 7.16
N LEU A 224 -12.70 0.08 7.87
CA LEU A 224 -13.94 0.50 8.49
C LEU A 224 -14.19 2.01 8.32
N PHE A 225 -15.43 2.39 8.50
CA PHE A 225 -15.89 3.77 8.46
C PHE A 225 -16.62 4.12 9.73
N VAL A 226 -16.34 5.31 10.29
CA VAL A 226 -17.04 5.82 11.47
C VAL A 226 -17.34 7.29 11.25
N ARG A 227 -18.62 7.63 11.14
CA ARG A 227 -19.03 9.02 11.07
C ARG A 227 -18.91 9.69 12.43
N ARG A 228 -18.11 10.73 12.52
CA ARG A 228 -17.90 11.51 13.75
C ARG A 228 -18.44 12.92 13.60
N ASN A 229 -19.12 13.40 14.64
CA ASN A 229 -19.51 14.79 14.78
C ASN A 229 -18.32 15.57 15.35
N ILE A 230 -17.99 16.73 14.79
CA ILE A 230 -16.92 17.60 15.33
C ILE A 230 -17.35 18.24 16.64
N GLY A 231 -18.65 18.53 16.78
CA GLY A 231 -19.22 19.23 17.92
C GLY A 231 -19.09 20.74 17.84
N ASN A 232 -18.75 21.30 16.66
CA ASN A 232 -18.70 22.73 16.42
C ASN A 232 -20.12 23.31 16.27
N THR A 233 -20.47 24.29 17.09
CA THR A 233 -21.80 24.99 17.03
C THR A 233 -21.83 26.16 16.05
N THR A 234 -20.68 26.56 15.54
CA THR A 234 -20.48 27.63 14.55
C THR A 234 -19.51 27.15 13.47
N ASP A 235 -19.44 27.87 12.37
CA ASP A 235 -18.44 27.65 11.34
C ASP A 235 -17.04 27.72 11.93
N ILE A 236 -16.17 26.79 11.55
CA ILE A 236 -14.77 26.75 11.96
C ILE A 236 -13.85 26.78 10.73
N TYR A 237 -12.67 27.34 10.93
CA TYR A 237 -11.64 27.47 9.90
C TYR A 237 -10.43 26.64 10.30
N VAL A 238 -10.24 25.48 9.64
CA VAL A 238 -9.16 24.54 9.92
C VAL A 238 -7.95 24.90 9.06
N ASN A 239 -6.84 25.26 9.71
CA ASN A 239 -5.59 25.63 9.03
C ASN A 239 -4.50 24.56 9.15
N ARG A 240 -4.75 23.48 9.89
CA ARG A 240 -3.84 22.33 10.00
C ARG A 240 -4.62 21.07 10.33
N LEU A 241 -4.25 19.96 9.66
CA LEU A 241 -4.73 18.61 9.93
C LEU A 241 -3.55 17.76 10.36
N LYS A 242 -3.66 17.08 11.52
CA LYS A 242 -2.62 16.17 11.99
C LYS A 242 -3.22 14.81 12.30
N PHE A 243 -2.66 13.77 11.74
CA PHE A 243 -3.12 12.40 11.85
C PHE A 243 -2.11 11.56 12.63
N GLN A 244 -2.61 10.62 13.40
CA GLN A 244 -1.81 9.55 13.99
C GLN A 244 -2.60 8.26 13.98
N SER A 245 -1.97 7.20 13.49
CA SER A 245 -2.48 5.84 13.48
C SER A 245 -1.56 4.91 14.27
N ARG A 246 -2.11 3.85 14.87
CA ARG A 246 -1.30 2.75 15.38
C ARG A 246 -0.45 2.13 14.25
N PRO A 247 0.70 1.50 14.58
CA PRO A 247 1.48 0.72 13.62
C PRO A 247 0.61 -0.27 12.83
N ASN A 248 1.03 -0.60 11.61
CA ASN A 248 0.31 -1.46 10.65
C ASN A 248 -0.95 -0.84 10.03
N SER A 249 -1.16 0.47 10.20
CA SER A 249 -2.14 1.20 9.42
C SER A 249 -1.70 1.27 7.95
N HIS A 250 -2.59 0.90 7.04
CA HIS A 250 -2.37 1.11 5.60
C HIS A 250 -2.69 2.55 5.22
N HIS A 251 -3.84 3.06 5.67
CA HIS A 251 -4.19 4.46 5.54
C HIS A 251 -5.14 4.93 6.65
N MET A 252 -5.21 6.26 6.78
CA MET A 252 -6.28 6.97 7.49
C MET A 252 -6.77 8.09 6.60
N VAL A 253 -8.05 8.06 6.21
CA VAL A 253 -8.67 9.06 5.33
C VAL A 253 -9.88 9.67 6.00
N LEU A 254 -10.10 10.96 5.74
CA LEU A 254 -11.31 11.69 6.09
C LEU A 254 -12.15 11.92 4.84
N TYR A 255 -13.43 11.68 4.95
CA TYR A 255 -14.38 11.98 3.90
C TYR A 255 -15.47 12.95 4.36
N ASP A 256 -15.79 13.86 3.49
CA ASP A 256 -17.06 14.59 3.47
C ASP A 256 -18.10 13.77 2.67
N PHE A 257 -19.33 14.23 2.62
CA PHE A 257 -20.42 13.59 1.91
C PHE A 257 -20.99 14.52 0.82
N ARG A 258 -21.18 14.00 -0.39
CA ARG A 258 -21.82 14.71 -1.51
C ARG A 258 -23.27 15.02 -1.20
N ASN A 259 -24.01 14.03 -0.75
CA ASN A 259 -25.40 14.14 -0.35
C ASN A 259 -25.52 14.12 1.17
N LYS A 260 -25.88 15.26 1.74
CA LYS A 260 -26.06 15.45 3.18
C LYS A 260 -27.42 14.92 3.70
N ASN A 261 -28.30 14.47 2.82
CA ASN A 261 -29.63 13.94 3.22
C ASN A 261 -29.57 12.45 3.53
N THR A 262 -28.53 11.74 3.11
CA THR A 262 -28.37 10.30 3.32
C THR A 262 -27.04 10.02 4.01
N LEU A 263 -26.97 10.35 5.29
CA LEU A 263 -25.76 10.21 6.07
C LEU A 263 -25.82 8.93 6.92
N PRO A 264 -24.70 8.21 7.08
CA PRO A 264 -24.63 7.10 8.04
C PRO A 264 -24.91 7.57 9.47
N THR A 265 -25.27 6.66 10.33
CA THR A 265 -25.48 6.94 11.77
C THR A 265 -24.19 7.46 12.40
N ILE A 266 -24.28 8.48 13.27
CA ILE A 266 -23.15 8.97 14.06
C ILE A 266 -22.64 7.84 14.96
N ASP A 267 -21.31 7.71 15.05
CA ASP A 267 -20.58 6.79 15.93
C ASP A 267 -20.77 5.29 15.61
N GLU A 268 -21.55 4.95 14.58
CA GLU A 268 -21.68 3.58 14.10
C GLU A 268 -20.41 3.15 13.36
N VAL A 269 -19.84 2.00 13.79
CA VAL A 269 -18.72 1.35 13.10
C VAL A 269 -19.26 0.50 11.97
N ARG A 270 -18.85 0.80 10.75
CA ARG A 270 -19.28 0.11 9.53
C ARG A 270 -18.07 -0.51 8.85
N ASP A 271 -17.92 -1.82 8.99
CA ASP A 271 -16.86 -2.57 8.32
C ASP A 271 -17.17 -2.71 6.82
N LEU A 272 -16.14 -2.53 5.97
CA LEU A 272 -16.27 -2.74 4.54
C LEU A 272 -16.44 -4.22 4.20
N ARG A 273 -15.91 -5.11 5.04
CA ARG A 273 -16.02 -6.55 4.88
C ARG A 273 -16.70 -7.19 6.08
N ASN A 274 -17.50 -8.20 5.80
CA ASN A 274 -18.06 -9.08 6.81
C ASN A 274 -16.99 -10.01 7.39
N SER A 275 -17.31 -10.71 8.48
CA SER A 275 -16.39 -11.63 9.15
C SER A 275 -15.94 -12.82 8.27
N ASP A 276 -16.69 -13.17 7.24
CA ASP A 276 -16.38 -14.19 6.24
C ASP A 276 -15.55 -13.62 5.05
N ASN A 277 -15.09 -12.39 5.17
CA ASN A 277 -14.36 -11.63 4.16
C ASN A 277 -15.16 -11.22 2.92
N SER A 278 -16.46 -11.49 2.88
CA SER A 278 -17.35 -10.96 1.83
C SER A 278 -17.53 -9.45 1.97
N LEU A 279 -17.84 -8.78 0.87
CA LEU A 279 -18.07 -7.33 0.85
C LEU A 279 -19.39 -6.99 1.56
N ASN A 280 -19.35 -6.03 2.48
CA ASN A 280 -20.56 -5.47 3.07
C ASN A 280 -21.22 -4.49 2.09
N ALA A 281 -22.29 -4.94 1.43
CA ALA A 281 -22.92 -4.19 0.36
C ALA A 281 -23.45 -2.80 0.79
N LEU A 282 -23.93 -2.65 2.03
CA LEU A 282 -24.41 -1.36 2.51
C LEU A 282 -23.26 -0.37 2.72
N THR A 283 -22.20 -0.78 3.39
CA THR A 283 -21.00 0.05 3.59
C THR A 283 -20.40 0.43 2.25
N PHE A 284 -20.29 -0.52 1.33
CA PHE A 284 -19.79 -0.28 -0.02
C PHE A 284 -20.64 0.75 -0.79
N LEU A 285 -21.96 0.65 -0.71
CA LEU A 285 -22.86 1.61 -1.34
C LEU A 285 -22.69 3.03 -0.75
N GLN A 286 -22.47 3.14 0.56
CA GLN A 286 -22.24 4.42 1.22
C GLN A 286 -20.96 5.11 0.78
N MET A 287 -19.94 4.37 0.35
CA MET A 287 -18.69 4.95 -0.18
C MET A 287 -18.92 5.83 -1.42
N SER A 288 -19.93 5.55 -2.22
CA SER A 288 -20.28 6.37 -3.39
C SER A 288 -20.66 7.82 -3.03
N ASN A 289 -21.03 8.06 -1.77
CA ASN A 289 -21.35 9.39 -1.23
C ASN A 289 -20.13 10.15 -0.70
N HIS A 290 -18.95 9.56 -0.67
CA HIS A 290 -17.75 10.17 -0.12
C HIS A 290 -17.12 11.21 -1.05
N VAL A 291 -16.55 12.25 -0.43
CA VAL A 291 -15.68 13.24 -1.05
C VAL A 291 -14.41 13.32 -0.20
N PHE A 292 -13.26 13.17 -0.80
CA PHE A 292 -11.98 13.25 -0.08
C PHE A 292 -11.85 14.59 0.64
N LEU A 293 -11.54 14.55 1.93
CA LEU A 293 -11.33 15.74 2.76
C LEU A 293 -9.88 15.85 3.26
N GLY A 294 -9.19 14.73 3.45
CA GLY A 294 -7.80 14.69 3.88
C GLY A 294 -7.36 13.29 4.29
N GLY A 295 -6.08 13.13 4.56
CA GLY A 295 -5.51 11.85 4.98
C GLY A 295 -4.49 11.30 3.99
N GLY A 296 -4.07 10.06 4.21
CA GLY A 296 -3.09 9.35 3.39
C GLY A 296 -2.58 8.09 4.05
N THR A 297 -1.48 7.55 3.53
CA THR A 297 -0.97 6.21 3.83
C THR A 297 0.12 6.17 4.91
N GLN A 298 0.51 7.30 5.46
CA GLN A 298 1.51 7.34 6.54
C GLN A 298 0.84 7.30 7.91
N ALA A 299 1.43 6.57 8.86
CA ALA A 299 0.91 6.48 10.23
C ALA A 299 0.87 7.84 10.94
N ASN A 300 1.79 8.74 10.61
CA ASN A 300 1.81 10.11 11.12
C ASN A 300 1.85 11.07 9.94
N GLN A 301 0.89 12.01 9.91
CA GLN A 301 0.79 13.00 8.85
C GLN A 301 0.47 14.37 9.45
N ASP A 302 1.00 15.42 8.85
CA ASP A 302 0.84 16.78 9.32
C ASP A 302 0.70 17.74 8.12
N TYR A 303 -0.50 18.23 7.90
CA TYR A 303 -0.83 19.15 6.80
C TYR A 303 -1.05 20.54 7.35
N VAL A 304 -0.12 21.44 7.10
CA VAL A 304 -0.25 22.85 7.43
C VAL A 304 -0.61 23.59 6.16
N PHE A 305 -1.77 24.25 6.14
CA PHE A 305 -2.16 25.08 5.00
C PHE A 305 -1.34 26.38 5.00
N PRO A 306 -1.10 26.99 3.81
CA PRO A 306 -0.40 28.25 3.71
C PRO A 306 -1.03 29.34 4.58
N GLU A 307 -0.22 30.28 5.05
CA GLU A 307 -0.70 31.41 5.86
C GLU A 307 -1.84 32.16 5.16
N GLY A 308 -2.85 32.53 5.93
CA GLY A 308 -4.05 33.17 5.41
C GLY A 308 -5.03 32.23 4.72
N THR A 309 -4.79 30.92 4.75
CA THR A 309 -5.72 29.92 4.16
C THR A 309 -6.23 28.95 5.22
N ALA A 310 -7.47 28.51 5.06
CA ALA A 310 -8.06 27.48 5.92
C ALA A 310 -9.21 26.76 5.21
N LEU A 311 -9.44 25.52 5.59
CA LEU A 311 -10.61 24.74 5.20
C LEU A 311 -11.79 25.20 6.05
N LEU A 312 -12.90 25.56 5.42
CA LEU A 312 -14.15 25.94 6.11
C LEU A 312 -14.98 24.68 6.37
N LEU A 313 -15.26 24.41 7.64
CA LEU A 313 -16.23 23.40 8.07
C LEU A 313 -17.42 24.11 8.72
N PRO A 314 -18.63 23.99 8.14
CA PRO A 314 -19.84 24.63 8.67
C PRO A 314 -20.20 24.16 10.08
N ALA A 315 -21.10 24.91 10.74
CA ALA A 315 -21.65 24.53 12.03
C ALA A 315 -22.28 23.11 11.98
N ASN A 316 -22.14 22.36 13.07
CA ASN A 316 -22.64 20.99 13.23
C ASN A 316 -22.07 20.02 12.18
N TYR A 317 -20.83 20.22 11.77
CA TYR A 317 -20.20 19.38 10.77
C TYR A 317 -19.88 18.00 11.28
N SER A 318 -20.05 17.02 10.40
CA SER A 318 -19.61 15.64 10.63
C SER A 318 -18.90 15.11 9.40
N MET A 319 -17.96 14.22 9.61
CA MET A 319 -17.16 13.58 8.57
C MET A 319 -17.03 12.09 8.85
N ASP A 320 -16.71 11.33 7.82
CA ASP A 320 -16.40 9.91 7.94
C ASP A 320 -14.90 9.71 8.13
N LEU A 321 -14.54 8.92 9.13
CA LEU A 321 -13.20 8.49 9.42
C LEU A 321 -13.02 7.07 8.85
N ASN A 322 -12.01 6.88 8.00
CA ASN A 322 -11.74 5.61 7.34
C ASN A 322 -10.34 5.10 7.65
N PRO A 323 -10.16 4.40 8.76
CA PRO A 323 -8.94 3.63 9.01
C PRO A 323 -8.96 2.29 8.28
N HIS A 324 -7.78 1.90 7.76
CA HIS A 324 -7.55 0.64 7.07
C HIS A 324 -6.29 -0.03 7.60
N TYR A 325 -6.40 -1.31 7.96
CA TYR A 325 -5.32 -2.10 8.54
C TYR A 325 -5.20 -3.46 7.89
N PHE A 326 -3.96 -3.88 7.65
CA PHE A 326 -3.64 -5.26 7.28
C PHE A 326 -3.04 -6.00 8.46
N ASN A 327 -3.53 -7.21 8.74
CA ASN A 327 -2.93 -8.13 9.67
C ASN A 327 -2.55 -9.43 8.95
N LYS A 328 -1.28 -9.59 8.65
CA LYS A 328 -0.74 -10.83 8.07
C LYS A 328 -0.09 -11.74 9.12
N THR A 329 -0.27 -11.43 10.40
CA THR A 329 0.24 -12.26 11.51
C THR A 329 -0.75 -13.34 11.90
N ASN A 330 -0.29 -14.33 12.69
CA ASN A 330 -1.14 -15.35 13.28
C ASN A 330 -1.82 -14.90 14.59
N GLY A 331 -1.58 -13.67 15.03
CA GLY A 331 -2.15 -13.08 16.24
C GLY A 331 -3.07 -11.91 15.93
N ILE A 332 -3.77 -11.42 16.96
CA ILE A 332 -4.61 -10.22 16.87
C ILE A 332 -3.72 -8.98 16.89
N LEU A 333 -3.97 -8.04 15.98
CA LEU A 333 -3.45 -6.67 16.03
C LEU A 333 -4.56 -5.71 16.47
N TYR A 334 -4.15 -4.49 16.83
CA TYR A 334 -5.08 -3.42 17.21
C TYR A 334 -4.89 -2.21 16.29
N GLY A 335 -6.01 -1.69 15.79
CA GLY A 335 -6.08 -0.37 15.17
C GLY A 335 -6.56 0.67 16.17
N GLU A 336 -6.14 1.91 16.00
CA GLU A 336 -6.60 3.10 16.71
C GLU A 336 -6.07 4.33 15.98
N ASN A 337 -6.91 5.36 15.81
CA ASN A 337 -6.57 6.50 14.97
C ASN A 337 -7.03 7.81 15.63
N TYR A 338 -6.22 8.85 15.47
CA TYR A 338 -6.48 10.19 15.95
C TYR A 338 -6.30 11.20 14.83
N VAL A 339 -7.18 12.20 14.81
CA VAL A 339 -7.11 13.33 13.88
C VAL A 339 -7.32 14.62 14.66
N ASN A 340 -6.32 15.49 14.64
CA ASN A 340 -6.43 16.83 15.19
C ASN A 340 -6.77 17.83 14.06
N LEU A 341 -7.82 18.60 14.26
CA LEU A 341 -8.25 19.72 13.44
C LEU A 341 -7.86 21.00 14.20
N TYR A 342 -6.78 21.65 13.79
CA TYR A 342 -6.37 22.91 14.39
C TYR A 342 -7.08 24.06 13.70
N THR A 343 -7.66 24.98 14.50
CA THR A 343 -8.48 26.05 13.97
C THR A 343 -7.83 27.40 14.13
N THR A 344 -8.18 28.32 13.24
CA THR A 344 -7.79 29.73 13.28
C THR A 344 -9.02 30.65 13.28
N GLU A 345 -8.83 31.86 13.67
CA GLU A 345 -9.89 32.90 13.64
C GLU A 345 -10.24 33.29 12.21
N LYS A 346 -11.52 33.47 11.92
CA LYS A 346 -12.01 33.93 10.61
C LYS A 346 -11.27 35.14 10.10
N ALA A 347 -10.95 36.09 10.97
CA ALA A 347 -10.26 37.34 10.61
C ALA A 347 -8.86 37.13 10.03
N LYS A 348 -8.23 35.97 10.30
CA LYS A 348 -6.91 35.58 9.76
C LYS A 348 -7.02 34.82 8.43
N VAL A 349 -8.23 34.50 7.98
CA VAL A 349 -8.45 33.70 6.75
C VAL A 349 -8.77 34.63 5.59
N LYS A 350 -7.87 34.69 4.64
CA LYS A 350 -8.03 35.47 3.40
C LYS A 350 -8.69 34.59 2.31
N TYR A 351 -8.32 33.32 2.24
CA TYR A 351 -8.84 32.39 1.25
C TYR A 351 -9.29 31.07 1.89
N VAL A 352 -10.43 30.56 1.44
CA VAL A 352 -10.94 29.26 1.86
C VAL A 352 -10.35 28.18 0.97
N VAL A 353 -9.72 27.17 1.59
CA VAL A 353 -9.20 26.00 0.91
C VAL A 353 -10.35 25.08 0.51
N LYS A 354 -10.28 24.56 -0.70
CA LYS A 354 -11.19 23.58 -1.28
C LYS A 354 -10.42 22.32 -1.64
N THR A 355 -11.10 21.19 -1.69
CA THR A 355 -10.52 19.91 -2.12
C THR A 355 -10.56 19.78 -3.63
N ILE A 356 -9.51 19.16 -4.20
CA ILE A 356 -9.52 18.60 -5.55
C ILE A 356 -9.98 17.16 -5.43
N ASP A 357 -10.98 16.79 -6.20
CA ASP A 357 -11.53 15.43 -6.33
C ASP A 357 -11.86 15.20 -7.82
N PHE A 358 -10.80 15.10 -8.63
CA PHE A 358 -10.91 14.94 -10.09
C PHE A 358 -10.88 13.48 -10.48
N ASN A 359 -12.02 12.96 -10.86
CA ASN A 359 -12.23 11.56 -11.16
C ASN A 359 -12.37 11.33 -12.66
N ASN A 360 -11.55 10.48 -13.23
CA ASN A 360 -11.76 9.93 -14.55
C ASN A 360 -12.50 8.59 -14.43
N THR A 361 -13.78 8.59 -14.79
CA THR A 361 -14.63 7.40 -14.74
C THR A 361 -14.81 6.72 -16.10
N SER A 362 -14.14 7.23 -17.14
CA SER A 362 -14.38 6.85 -18.54
C SER A 362 -13.14 6.22 -19.16
N PHE A 363 -12.71 5.06 -18.66
CA PHE A 363 -11.62 4.30 -19.25
C PHE A 363 -11.87 2.79 -19.20
N SER A 364 -11.06 2.06 -19.94
CA SER A 364 -11.13 0.61 -20.02
C SER A 364 -9.76 0.04 -20.32
N LEU A 365 -9.36 -0.94 -19.52
CA LEU A 365 -8.06 -1.61 -19.58
C LEU A 365 -8.25 -3.01 -20.16
N PRO A 366 -7.78 -3.30 -21.36
CA PRO A 366 -7.84 -4.64 -21.95
C PRO A 366 -7.10 -5.67 -21.09
N PRO A 367 -7.49 -6.95 -21.12
CA PRO A 367 -6.79 -8.01 -20.42
C PRO A 367 -5.36 -8.16 -20.94
N ASN A 368 -4.43 -8.51 -20.04
CA ASN A 368 -3.01 -8.79 -20.34
C ASN A 368 -2.31 -7.68 -21.15
N ALA A 369 -2.64 -6.41 -20.87
CA ALA A 369 -2.14 -5.27 -21.64
C ALA A 369 -1.68 -4.10 -20.76
N LYS A 370 -0.63 -3.41 -21.21
CA LYS A 370 -0.29 -2.07 -20.73
C LYS A 370 -1.10 -1.03 -21.46
N THR A 371 -1.72 -0.13 -20.72
CA THR A 371 -2.57 0.95 -21.27
C THR A 371 -2.22 2.26 -20.56
N THR A 372 -2.03 3.32 -21.33
CA THR A 372 -1.93 4.68 -20.78
C THR A 372 -3.25 5.39 -20.98
N VAL A 373 -3.81 5.89 -19.90
CA VAL A 373 -5.07 6.66 -19.87
C VAL A 373 -4.70 8.12 -19.60
N THR A 374 -5.35 9.04 -20.30
CA THR A 374 -5.15 10.48 -20.13
C THR A 374 -6.49 11.16 -19.98
N LYS A 375 -6.58 12.07 -19.01
CA LYS A 375 -7.77 12.87 -18.75
C LYS A 375 -7.43 14.28 -18.38
N ASP A 376 -8.10 15.22 -19.01
CA ASP A 376 -8.01 16.64 -18.72
C ASP A 376 -9.10 17.09 -17.77
N PHE A 377 -8.72 17.96 -16.83
CA PHE A 377 -9.59 18.66 -15.90
C PHE A 377 -9.28 20.15 -15.94
N THR A 378 -10.29 21.00 -15.85
CA THR A 378 -10.13 22.46 -15.92
C THR A 378 -10.78 23.15 -14.74
N PHE A 379 -10.19 24.27 -14.32
CA PHE A 379 -10.78 25.14 -13.31
C PHE A 379 -11.59 26.25 -13.97
N ASN A 380 -12.72 26.60 -13.35
CA ASN A 380 -13.61 27.65 -13.84
C ASN A 380 -13.26 29.04 -13.27
N THR A 381 -12.27 29.11 -12.39
CA THR A 381 -11.77 30.31 -11.72
C THR A 381 -10.25 30.31 -11.72
N ASN A 382 -9.62 31.41 -11.32
CA ASN A 382 -8.20 31.42 -11.02
C ASN A 382 -7.97 30.68 -9.71
N VAL A 383 -6.98 29.79 -9.68
CA VAL A 383 -6.71 28.94 -8.50
C VAL A 383 -5.23 28.90 -8.14
N LYS A 384 -4.99 28.59 -6.88
CA LYS A 384 -3.68 28.30 -6.31
C LYS A 384 -3.71 26.89 -5.71
N ILE A 385 -3.04 25.94 -6.33
CA ILE A 385 -2.95 24.57 -5.82
C ILE A 385 -1.84 24.48 -4.79
N VAL A 386 -2.14 23.97 -3.60
CA VAL A 386 -1.21 23.89 -2.46
C VAL A 386 -0.74 22.47 -2.18
N MET A 387 -1.49 21.45 -2.61
CA MET A 387 -1.14 20.05 -2.43
C MET A 387 -1.75 19.21 -3.54
N LEU A 388 -1.03 18.18 -3.98
CA LEU A 388 -1.51 17.13 -4.88
C LEU A 388 -1.12 15.75 -4.35
N THR A 389 -2.02 14.81 -4.58
CA THR A 389 -1.76 13.38 -4.48
C THR A 389 -2.61 12.65 -5.54
N SER A 390 -2.37 11.35 -5.73
CA SER A 390 -3.07 10.54 -6.73
C SER A 390 -3.68 9.29 -6.11
N HIS A 391 -4.62 8.68 -6.82
CA HIS A 391 -5.14 7.38 -6.44
C HIS A 391 -5.39 6.52 -7.67
N THR A 392 -4.86 5.31 -7.62
CA THR A 392 -5.16 4.18 -8.50
C THR A 392 -5.28 2.92 -7.64
N HIS A 393 -5.74 1.82 -8.22
CA HIS A 393 -5.65 0.51 -7.59
C HIS A 393 -4.44 -0.29 -8.11
N LYS A 394 -4.45 -1.60 -7.92
CA LYS A 394 -3.31 -2.53 -8.05
C LYS A 394 -2.67 -2.62 -9.45
N TYR A 395 -3.38 -2.20 -10.51
CA TYR A 395 -2.82 -2.22 -11.86
C TYR A 395 -2.12 -0.91 -12.25
N GLY A 396 -2.22 0.15 -11.43
CA GLY A 396 -1.53 1.40 -11.63
C GLY A 396 -0.02 1.27 -11.47
N GLU A 397 0.77 1.50 -12.53
CA GLU A 397 2.23 1.45 -12.47
C GLU A 397 2.85 2.84 -12.33
N LYS A 398 2.21 3.85 -12.92
CA LYS A 398 2.71 5.22 -12.92
C LYS A 398 1.56 6.21 -13.03
N PHE A 399 1.57 7.21 -12.17
CA PHE A 399 0.66 8.35 -12.22
C PHE A 399 1.45 9.64 -12.42
N VAL A 400 1.13 10.40 -13.45
CA VAL A 400 1.72 11.72 -13.71
C VAL A 400 0.63 12.76 -13.76
N ILE A 401 0.84 13.90 -13.10
CA ILE A 401 -0.02 15.07 -13.24
C ILE A 401 0.78 16.17 -13.94
N LYS A 402 0.21 16.69 -15.01
CA LYS A 402 0.76 17.83 -15.76
C LYS A 402 -0.16 19.02 -15.68
N ILE A 403 0.41 20.20 -15.85
CA ILE A 403 -0.36 21.42 -16.07
C ILE A 403 -1.01 21.35 -17.46
N LYS A 404 -2.27 21.75 -17.53
CA LYS A 404 -3.02 21.90 -18.77
C LYS A 404 -3.24 23.37 -19.08
N GLY A 405 -2.81 23.78 -20.26
CA GLY A 405 -3.02 25.12 -20.78
C GLY A 405 -2.04 26.17 -20.27
N GLY A 406 -2.13 27.35 -20.87
CA GLY A 406 -1.26 28.47 -20.53
C GLY A 406 0.20 28.27 -20.97
N THR A 407 1.09 29.08 -20.42
CA THR A 407 2.53 29.06 -20.76
C THR A 407 3.29 27.87 -20.15
N ARG A 408 2.67 27.18 -19.20
CA ARG A 408 3.23 25.98 -18.50
C ARG A 408 2.58 24.69 -18.98
N ASP A 409 1.86 24.70 -20.09
CA ASP A 409 1.21 23.51 -20.62
C ASP A 409 2.18 22.36 -20.79
N GLY A 410 1.79 21.16 -20.31
CA GLY A 410 2.63 19.96 -20.37
C GLY A 410 3.70 19.85 -19.27
N GLU A 411 3.89 20.86 -18.41
CA GLU A 411 4.83 20.79 -17.28
C GLU A 411 4.38 19.73 -16.27
N THR A 412 5.29 18.82 -15.91
CA THR A 412 5.03 17.79 -14.90
C THR A 412 5.15 18.39 -13.50
N VAL A 413 4.04 18.39 -12.74
CA VAL A 413 3.99 18.88 -11.36
C VAL A 413 3.95 17.78 -10.32
N TYR A 414 3.60 16.56 -10.72
CA TYR A 414 3.52 15.41 -9.83
C TYR A 414 3.84 14.12 -10.60
N GLU A 415 4.55 13.22 -9.94
CA GLU A 415 4.76 11.84 -10.44
C GLU A 415 4.74 10.87 -9.26
N ASN A 416 4.05 9.75 -9.43
CA ASN A 416 3.98 8.66 -8.45
C ASN A 416 4.12 7.31 -9.15
N LEU A 417 4.92 6.42 -8.53
CA LEU A 417 5.17 5.05 -9.00
C LEU A 417 4.73 3.98 -8.00
N ASP A 418 4.09 4.42 -6.92
CA ASP A 418 3.62 3.55 -5.84
C ASP A 418 2.13 3.80 -5.60
N TRP A 419 1.28 2.95 -6.18
CA TRP A 419 -0.16 3.10 -6.04
C TRP A 419 -0.66 2.87 -4.61
N GLU A 420 0.06 2.03 -3.84
CA GLU A 420 -0.32 1.69 -2.46
C GLU A 420 0.03 2.82 -1.48
N HIS A 421 1.11 3.55 -1.77
CA HIS A 421 1.58 4.67 -0.96
C HIS A 421 1.79 5.92 -1.83
N PRO A 422 0.72 6.49 -2.38
CA PRO A 422 0.84 7.65 -3.25
C PRO A 422 1.52 8.80 -2.54
N LEU A 423 2.45 9.44 -3.25
CA LEU A 423 3.14 10.62 -2.77
C LEU A 423 2.13 11.73 -2.45
N VAL A 424 2.24 12.33 -1.26
CA VAL A 424 1.54 13.59 -0.94
C VAL A 424 2.53 14.73 -1.14
N LYS A 425 2.32 15.53 -2.19
CA LYS A 425 3.21 16.62 -2.56
C LYS A 425 2.63 17.96 -2.14
N ASN A 426 3.21 18.55 -1.10
CA ASN A 426 2.92 19.90 -0.66
C ASN A 426 3.77 20.90 -1.45
N PHE A 427 3.17 21.99 -1.91
CA PHE A 427 3.85 23.04 -2.65
C PHE A 427 4.13 24.23 -1.74
N THR A 428 5.40 24.49 -1.43
CA THR A 428 5.83 25.68 -0.68
C THR A 428 5.50 26.98 -1.42
N SER A 429 5.54 26.93 -2.77
CA SER A 429 5.01 27.97 -3.65
C SER A 429 3.84 27.38 -4.40
N PRO A 430 2.60 27.79 -4.11
CA PRO A 430 1.40 27.26 -4.75
C PRO A 430 1.44 27.37 -6.29
N ILE A 431 0.94 26.34 -6.96
CA ILE A 431 0.81 26.35 -8.41
C ILE A 431 -0.33 27.27 -8.81
N SER A 432 -0.01 28.36 -9.50
CA SER A 432 -1.01 29.32 -10.03
C SER A 432 -1.53 28.83 -11.37
N LEU A 433 -2.85 28.72 -11.50
CA LEU A 433 -3.55 28.44 -12.74
C LEU A 433 -4.64 29.48 -12.96
N LYS A 434 -4.79 29.93 -14.21
CA LYS A 434 -5.85 30.86 -14.63
C LYS A 434 -7.13 30.09 -14.94
N LYS A 435 -8.25 30.81 -14.95
CA LYS A 435 -9.52 30.28 -15.47
C LYS A 435 -9.33 29.64 -16.84
N GLY A 436 -9.79 28.41 -17.00
CA GLY A 436 -9.66 27.61 -18.22
C GLY A 436 -8.38 26.76 -18.30
N GLU A 437 -7.37 27.05 -17.46
CA GLU A 437 -6.23 26.15 -17.24
C GLU A 437 -6.61 25.05 -16.26
N GLY A 438 -5.78 24.00 -16.13
CA GLY A 438 -6.12 22.86 -15.29
C GLY A 438 -5.00 21.88 -15.08
N LEU A 439 -5.40 20.62 -14.89
CA LEU A 439 -4.51 19.49 -14.69
C LEU A 439 -4.86 18.37 -15.69
N THR A 440 -3.85 17.67 -16.15
CA THR A 440 -4.00 16.44 -16.93
C THR A 440 -3.49 15.27 -16.10
N SER A 441 -4.33 14.26 -15.84
CA SER A 441 -3.85 12.97 -15.35
C SER A 441 -3.34 12.15 -16.54
N ILE A 442 -2.21 11.46 -16.35
CA ILE A 442 -1.64 10.49 -17.29
C ILE A 442 -1.26 9.27 -16.45
N VAL A 443 -2.05 8.21 -16.60
CA VAL A 443 -1.88 7.00 -15.78
C VAL A 443 -1.53 5.82 -16.66
N THR A 444 -0.42 5.17 -16.35
CA THR A 444 -0.02 3.91 -16.99
C THR A 444 -0.46 2.75 -16.11
N TYR A 445 -1.30 1.91 -16.67
CA TYR A 445 -1.76 0.67 -16.05
C TYR A 445 -1.13 -0.55 -16.72
N ASN A 446 -0.99 -1.62 -15.96
CA ASN A 446 -0.61 -2.93 -16.47
C ASN A 446 -1.65 -3.96 -15.99
N ASN A 447 -2.71 -4.12 -16.77
CA ASN A 447 -3.72 -5.12 -16.47
C ASN A 447 -3.18 -6.52 -16.78
N THR A 448 -2.73 -7.22 -15.75
CA THR A 448 -2.21 -8.60 -15.84
C THR A 448 -3.29 -9.66 -15.64
N SER A 449 -4.56 -9.25 -15.48
CA SER A 449 -5.67 -10.19 -15.39
C SER A 449 -6.16 -10.62 -16.77
N ASN A 450 -6.92 -11.71 -16.79
CA ASN A 450 -7.60 -12.20 -18.00
C ASN A 450 -8.93 -11.48 -18.28
N GLN A 451 -9.25 -10.43 -17.51
CA GLN A 451 -10.50 -9.71 -17.59
C GLN A 451 -10.27 -8.26 -18.00
N LYS A 452 -11.27 -7.69 -18.65
CA LYS A 452 -11.34 -6.25 -18.90
C LYS A 452 -11.62 -5.53 -17.58
N ILE A 453 -10.80 -4.54 -17.23
CA ILE A 453 -10.96 -3.72 -16.02
C ILE A 453 -11.46 -2.33 -16.43
N SER A 454 -12.36 -1.78 -15.63
CA SER A 454 -12.92 -0.43 -15.83
C SER A 454 -12.88 0.33 -14.50
N PHE A 455 -13.35 1.58 -14.50
CA PHE A 455 -13.53 2.34 -13.26
C PHE A 455 -14.50 1.62 -12.31
N GLY A 456 -14.13 1.56 -11.04
CA GLY A 456 -14.98 1.03 -9.97
C GLY A 456 -14.34 1.21 -8.60
N LEU A 457 -15.12 0.91 -7.55
CA LEU A 457 -14.77 1.19 -6.15
C LEU A 457 -14.11 0.01 -5.44
N THR A 458 -14.03 -1.16 -6.07
CA THR A 458 -13.44 -2.35 -5.47
C THR A 458 -11.96 -2.45 -5.79
N SER A 459 -11.19 -3.14 -4.99
CA SER A 459 -9.77 -3.45 -5.26
C SER A 459 -9.55 -4.29 -6.54
N GLU A 460 -10.62 -4.84 -7.13
CA GLU A 460 -10.59 -5.58 -8.40
C GLU A 460 -10.80 -4.67 -9.61
N ASP A 461 -11.39 -3.50 -9.40
CA ASP A 461 -11.56 -2.44 -10.37
C ASP A 461 -10.34 -1.52 -10.40
N GLU A 462 -10.42 -0.41 -11.15
CA GLU A 462 -9.37 0.61 -11.19
C GLU A 462 -9.91 2.03 -11.03
N MET A 463 -9.02 2.94 -10.60
CA MET A 463 -9.31 4.36 -10.46
C MET A 463 -8.23 5.22 -11.14
N ASP A 464 -8.62 6.42 -11.57
CA ASP A 464 -7.77 7.52 -12.03
C ASP A 464 -8.26 8.79 -11.35
N ILE A 465 -7.71 9.11 -10.18
CA ILE A 465 -8.19 10.23 -9.37
C ILE A 465 -7.02 11.12 -8.97
N ILE A 466 -7.19 12.43 -9.18
CA ILE A 466 -6.33 13.47 -8.60
C ILE A 466 -7.01 13.99 -7.35
N PHE A 467 -6.36 13.84 -6.20
CA PHE A 467 -6.74 14.51 -4.97
C PHE A 467 -5.80 15.68 -4.67
N GLY A 468 -6.28 16.65 -3.91
CA GLY A 468 -5.46 17.78 -3.52
C GLY A 468 -6.22 18.87 -2.81
N TYR A 469 -5.51 19.99 -2.61
CA TYR A 469 -6.09 21.21 -2.06
C TYR A 469 -5.73 22.40 -2.93
N TYR A 470 -6.68 23.31 -3.06
CA TYR A 470 -6.51 24.58 -3.75
C TYR A 470 -7.33 25.69 -3.08
N TYR A 471 -7.07 26.93 -3.41
CA TYR A 471 -7.93 28.06 -3.12
C TYR A 471 -8.11 28.92 -4.36
N GLU A 472 -9.19 29.71 -4.38
CA GLU A 472 -9.51 30.65 -5.46
C GLU A 472 -8.99 32.06 -5.11
N GLU A 473 -8.46 32.77 -6.12
CA GLU A 473 -8.03 34.18 -6.02
C GLU A 473 -8.99 35.12 -6.71
#